data_9177327f71461db1037287a78e9fcbc3
#
_entry.id   9177327f71461db1037287a78e9fcbc3
#
_cell.length_a   1.000
_cell.length_b   1.000
_cell.length_c   1.000
_cell.angle_alpha   90.00
_cell.angle_beta   90.00
_cell.angle_gamma   90.00
#
_symmetry.space_group_name_H-M   'P 1'
#
loop_
_entity.id
_entity.type
_entity.pdbx_description
1 polymer ?
#
loop_
_entity_poly.entity_id
_entity_poly.type
_entity_poly.pdbx_seq_one_letter_code
_entity_poly.pdbx_strand_id
1 'polypeptide(L)'
;MKKEKIKELTNKGTIYSNSNVGSISSTIRNRIQTAGKSFLANDNISEFIKEGELEILQEEIQNKMQGVLDSLVIDTNNDHNTNGTAKRVAKMYVQELFKGRYVPAPTMTDFPNVKKYDDLYIIGPIQVRSCCSHHLVPILGSCWIGIISPARLKGLSKFNRLTDWFCRRPQIQEEATVMLADYLEKEVDPKGLAIVIKATHLCVKIRGVNDSDSEMLSSCMRGAFKDNAMSRQEFLSLIKGMNF
;
A
#
# COMPACT_ATOMS: atom_id res chain seq x y z
N MET A 1 -13.12 -7.23 -47.42
CA MET A 1 -12.05 -8.23 -47.21
C MET A 1 -11.25 -8.06 -45.89
N LYS A 2 -10.76 -6.88 -45.50
CA LYS A 2 -10.00 -6.76 -44.22
C LYS A 2 -10.87 -6.80 -42.95
N LYS A 3 -12.12 -6.36 -42.97
CA LYS A 3 -13.05 -6.34 -41.80
C LYS A 3 -13.67 -7.71 -41.50
N GLU A 4 -13.82 -8.57 -42.49
CA GLU A 4 -14.35 -9.92 -42.28
C GLU A 4 -13.31 -10.88 -41.68
N LYS A 5 -12.04 -10.74 -42.08
CA LYS A 5 -10.95 -11.54 -41.50
C LYS A 5 -10.69 -11.25 -40.02
N ILE A 6 -11.00 -10.02 -39.57
CA ILE A 6 -10.88 -9.65 -38.13
C ILE A 6 -12.04 -10.26 -37.31
N LYS A 7 -13.25 -10.38 -37.92
CA LYS A 7 -14.37 -11.04 -37.25
C LYS A 7 -14.20 -12.55 -37.09
N GLU A 8 -13.53 -13.23 -38.02
CA GLU A 8 -13.23 -14.67 -37.91
C GLU A 8 -12.18 -14.98 -36.83
N LEU A 9 -11.22 -14.06 -36.59
CA LEU A 9 -10.21 -14.20 -35.53
C LEU A 9 -10.75 -13.92 -34.13
N THR A 10 -11.82 -13.12 -34.01
CA THR A 10 -12.46 -12.84 -32.71
C THR A 10 -13.52 -13.88 -32.31
N ASN A 11 -13.95 -14.75 -33.24
CA ASN A 11 -14.95 -15.80 -32.96
C ASN A 11 -14.36 -17.19 -32.65
N LYS A 12 -13.03 -17.35 -32.70
CA LYS A 12 -12.38 -18.46 -32.00
C LYS A 12 -12.17 -18.05 -30.56
N GLY A 13 -13.26 -18.11 -29.79
CA GLY A 13 -13.28 -17.86 -28.37
C GLY A 13 -12.13 -18.62 -27.71
N THR A 14 -11.12 -17.89 -27.27
CA THR A 14 -10.29 -18.38 -26.19
C THR A 14 -11.25 -18.55 -25.03
N ILE A 15 -11.73 -19.76 -24.86
CA ILE A 15 -12.39 -20.22 -23.66
C ILE A 15 -11.33 -20.00 -22.59
N TYR A 16 -11.41 -18.86 -21.89
CA TYR A 16 -10.87 -18.80 -20.55
C TYR A 16 -11.66 -19.84 -19.79
N SER A 17 -11.14 -21.07 -19.81
CA SER A 17 -11.65 -22.12 -18.98
C SER A 17 -11.76 -21.52 -17.58
N ASN A 18 -12.93 -21.60 -16.98
CA ASN A 18 -13.19 -21.28 -15.59
C ASN A 18 -12.44 -22.28 -14.69
N SER A 19 -11.11 -22.39 -14.88
CA SER A 19 -10.19 -23.24 -14.11
C SER A 19 -9.81 -22.63 -12.76
N ASN A 20 -10.60 -21.66 -12.27
CA ASN A 20 -10.43 -21.08 -10.93
C ASN A 20 -11.17 -21.84 -9.82
N VAL A 21 -11.89 -22.90 -10.12
CA VAL A 21 -12.48 -23.78 -9.11
C VAL A 21 -11.33 -24.62 -8.55
N GLY A 22 -10.77 -24.20 -7.41
CA GLY A 22 -9.69 -24.90 -6.72
C GLY A 22 -8.38 -24.12 -6.56
N SER A 23 -8.22 -22.89 -7.13
CA SER A 23 -7.01 -22.08 -6.90
C SER A 23 -7.00 -21.53 -5.47
N ILE A 24 -5.79 -21.30 -4.93
CA ILE A 24 -5.66 -20.74 -3.58
C ILE A 24 -6.28 -19.34 -3.48
N SER A 25 -6.15 -18.52 -4.51
CA SER A 25 -6.77 -17.19 -4.54
C SER A 25 -8.31 -17.28 -4.48
N SER A 26 -8.93 -18.26 -5.14
CA SER A 26 -10.38 -18.51 -5.06
C SER A 26 -10.79 -18.99 -3.67
N THR A 27 -10.00 -19.86 -3.06
CA THR A 27 -10.23 -20.35 -1.70
C THR A 27 -10.21 -19.20 -0.67
N ILE A 28 -9.20 -18.32 -0.75
CA ILE A 28 -9.09 -17.15 0.12
C ILE A 28 -10.27 -16.19 -0.10
N ARG A 29 -10.62 -15.88 -1.36
CA ARG A 29 -11.79 -15.04 -1.69
C ARG A 29 -13.08 -15.60 -1.11
N ASN A 30 -13.31 -16.89 -1.22
CA ASN A 30 -14.51 -17.54 -0.66
C ASN A 30 -14.58 -17.39 0.86
N ARG A 31 -13.45 -17.52 1.58
CA ARG A 31 -13.40 -17.28 3.03
C ARG A 31 -13.79 -15.85 3.39
N ILE A 32 -13.25 -14.86 2.67
CA ILE A 32 -13.56 -13.44 2.89
C ILE A 32 -15.04 -13.16 2.64
N GLN A 33 -15.58 -13.66 1.52
CA GLN A 33 -16.98 -13.49 1.16
C GLN A 33 -17.93 -14.16 2.16
N THR A 34 -17.60 -15.38 2.60
CA THR A 34 -18.39 -16.11 3.62
C THR A 34 -18.39 -15.37 4.96
N ALA A 35 -17.30 -14.65 5.28
CA ALA A 35 -17.22 -13.80 6.47
C ALA A 35 -17.93 -12.43 6.29
N GLY A 36 -18.53 -12.16 5.14
CA GLY A 36 -19.18 -10.88 4.84
C GLY A 36 -18.21 -9.69 4.81
N LYS A 37 -16.92 -9.93 4.51
CA LYS A 37 -15.87 -8.90 4.48
C LYS A 37 -15.56 -8.47 3.05
N SER A 38 -15.02 -7.25 2.92
CA SER A 38 -14.46 -6.76 1.67
C SER A 38 -13.02 -7.25 1.45
N PHE A 39 -12.57 -7.18 0.21
CA PHE A 39 -11.17 -7.45 -0.16
C PHE A 39 -10.70 -6.43 -1.21
N LEU A 40 -11.00 -5.16 -0.95
CA LEU A 40 -10.53 -4.05 -1.76
C LEU A 40 -8.99 -4.05 -1.85
N ALA A 41 -8.43 -3.29 -2.77
CA ALA A 41 -7.00 -3.32 -3.04
C ALA A 41 -6.14 -3.00 -1.80
N ASN A 42 -6.58 -2.08 -0.97
CA ASN A 42 -5.90 -1.63 0.25
C ASN A 42 -6.35 -2.33 1.54
N ASP A 43 -7.28 -3.29 1.48
CA ASP A 43 -7.66 -4.08 2.66
C ASP A 43 -6.51 -5.00 3.10
N ASN A 44 -6.36 -5.16 4.42
CA ASN A 44 -5.56 -6.26 4.95
C ASN A 44 -6.42 -7.53 5.01
N ILE A 45 -5.93 -8.61 4.45
CA ILE A 45 -6.62 -9.91 4.37
C ILE A 45 -5.87 -11.03 5.11
N SER A 46 -4.91 -10.67 5.96
CA SER A 46 -4.06 -11.65 6.63
C SER A 46 -4.81 -12.65 7.50
N GLU A 47 -5.94 -12.27 8.08
CA GLU A 47 -6.78 -13.15 8.90
C GLU A 47 -7.39 -14.33 8.11
N PHE A 48 -7.47 -14.20 6.77
CA PHE A 48 -8.02 -15.22 5.88
C PHE A 48 -6.97 -16.11 5.22
N ILE A 49 -5.68 -15.85 5.49
CA ILE A 49 -4.55 -16.60 4.94
C ILE A 49 -4.03 -17.56 6.01
N LYS A 50 -4.03 -18.83 5.71
CA LYS A 50 -3.50 -19.87 6.59
C LYS A 50 -2.00 -20.05 6.35
N GLU A 51 -1.33 -20.74 7.29
CA GLU A 51 0.08 -21.10 7.17
C GLU A 51 0.35 -21.87 5.87
N GLY A 52 1.40 -21.50 5.15
CA GLY A 52 1.79 -22.09 3.86
C GLY A 52 0.99 -21.62 2.64
N GLU A 53 -0.13 -20.90 2.83
CA GLU A 53 -0.96 -20.46 1.69
C GLU A 53 -0.38 -19.26 0.95
N LEU A 54 0.46 -18.47 1.59
CA LEU A 54 1.08 -17.30 0.96
C LEU A 54 2.10 -17.73 -0.10
N GLU A 55 2.83 -18.79 0.16
CA GLU A 55 3.76 -19.41 -0.79
C GLU A 55 3.03 -19.96 -2.01
N ILE A 56 1.90 -20.66 -1.80
CA ILE A 56 1.06 -21.19 -2.88
C ILE A 56 0.45 -20.03 -3.69
N LEU A 57 0.01 -18.95 -3.02
CA LEU A 57 -0.49 -17.75 -3.70
C LEU A 57 0.60 -17.09 -4.55
N GLN A 58 1.83 -17.05 -4.06
CA GLN A 58 2.96 -16.52 -4.83
C GLN A 58 3.25 -17.37 -6.07
N GLU A 59 3.16 -18.71 -5.99
CA GLU A 59 3.30 -19.60 -7.14
C GLU A 59 2.17 -19.40 -8.15
N GLU A 60 0.94 -19.23 -7.68
CA GLU A 60 -0.20 -18.90 -8.56
C GLU A 60 0.03 -17.60 -9.31
N ILE A 61 0.52 -16.54 -8.62
CA ILE A 61 0.85 -15.25 -9.23
C ILE A 61 2.01 -15.41 -10.23
N GLN A 62 3.04 -16.19 -9.90
CA GLN A 62 4.17 -16.47 -10.81
C GLN A 62 3.67 -17.07 -12.12
N ASN A 63 2.79 -18.07 -12.08
CA ASN A 63 2.25 -18.72 -13.27
C ASN A 63 1.44 -17.76 -14.14
N LYS A 64 0.64 -16.89 -13.50
CA LYS A 64 -0.14 -15.85 -14.21
C LYS A 64 0.77 -14.77 -14.80
N MET A 65 1.84 -14.40 -14.08
CA MET A 65 2.84 -13.44 -14.57
C MET A 65 3.63 -14.00 -15.76
N GLN A 66 3.94 -15.31 -15.76
CA GLN A 66 4.53 -15.96 -16.93
C GLN A 66 3.62 -15.81 -18.15
N GLY A 67 2.30 -16.04 -17.99
CA GLY A 67 1.35 -15.81 -19.09
C GLY A 67 1.29 -14.36 -19.59
N VAL A 68 1.53 -13.38 -18.72
CA VAL A 68 1.68 -11.97 -19.13
C VAL A 68 2.93 -11.77 -19.98
N LEU A 69 4.08 -12.32 -19.56
CA LEU A 69 5.34 -12.24 -20.32
C LEU A 69 5.21 -12.91 -21.68
N ASP A 70 4.57 -14.08 -21.74
CA ASP A 70 4.31 -14.80 -22.98
C ASP A 70 3.41 -13.98 -23.92
N SER A 71 2.40 -13.30 -23.38
CA SER A 71 1.51 -12.42 -24.15
C SER A 71 2.19 -11.14 -24.65
N LEU A 72 3.23 -10.69 -23.95
CA LEU A 72 4.12 -9.61 -24.38
C LEU A 72 5.16 -10.07 -25.41
N VAL A 73 5.12 -11.36 -25.80
CA VAL A 73 6.04 -11.98 -26.77
C VAL A 73 7.50 -11.92 -26.30
N ILE A 74 7.71 -12.12 -25.00
CA ILE A 74 9.04 -12.17 -24.39
C ILE A 74 9.47 -13.65 -24.27
N ASP A 75 10.58 -14.02 -24.91
CA ASP A 75 11.14 -15.38 -24.84
C ASP A 75 11.96 -15.57 -23.55
N THR A 76 11.26 -15.84 -22.46
CA THR A 76 11.89 -16.05 -21.17
C THR A 76 12.72 -17.33 -21.05
N ASN A 77 12.64 -18.24 -22.01
CA ASN A 77 13.41 -19.49 -21.99
C ASN A 77 14.82 -19.28 -22.54
N ASN A 78 14.97 -18.48 -23.59
CA ASN A 78 16.24 -18.23 -24.25
C ASN A 78 16.90 -16.91 -23.82
N ASP A 79 16.15 -15.96 -23.29
CA ASP A 79 16.71 -14.72 -22.75
C ASP A 79 17.13 -14.90 -21.29
N HIS A 80 18.43 -14.97 -21.04
CA HIS A 80 19.02 -15.12 -19.70
C HIS A 80 18.67 -13.96 -18.75
N ASN A 81 18.30 -12.77 -19.23
CA ASN A 81 17.91 -11.62 -18.40
C ASN A 81 16.48 -11.77 -17.86
N THR A 82 15.58 -12.34 -18.67
CA THR A 82 14.17 -12.51 -18.32
C THR A 82 13.84 -13.89 -17.77
N ASN A 83 14.78 -14.84 -17.83
CA ASN A 83 14.65 -16.13 -17.16
C ASN A 83 14.41 -15.94 -15.67
N GLY A 84 13.28 -16.45 -15.16
CA GLY A 84 12.87 -16.31 -13.77
C GLY A 84 12.23 -14.93 -13.40
N THR A 85 11.97 -14.04 -14.37
CA THR A 85 11.30 -12.75 -14.10
C THR A 85 9.93 -12.93 -13.48
N ALA A 86 9.11 -13.87 -13.94
CA ALA A 86 7.81 -14.16 -13.37
C ALA A 86 7.89 -14.48 -11.86
N LYS A 87 8.87 -15.28 -11.44
CA LYS A 87 9.13 -15.63 -10.03
C LYS A 87 9.56 -14.40 -9.23
N ARG A 88 10.49 -13.59 -9.76
CA ARG A 88 10.94 -12.36 -9.07
C ARG A 88 9.82 -11.35 -8.89
N VAL A 89 8.99 -11.15 -9.90
CA VAL A 89 7.84 -10.22 -9.84
C VAL A 89 6.78 -10.73 -8.85
N ALA A 90 6.46 -12.03 -8.87
CA ALA A 90 5.52 -12.61 -7.92
C ALA A 90 6.00 -12.43 -6.46
N LYS A 91 7.29 -12.73 -6.18
CA LYS A 91 7.90 -12.49 -4.88
C LYS A 91 7.84 -11.02 -4.47
N MET A 92 8.22 -10.12 -5.37
CA MET A 92 8.20 -8.67 -5.13
C MET A 92 6.79 -8.20 -4.73
N TYR A 93 5.75 -8.61 -5.44
CA TYR A 93 4.38 -8.21 -5.09
C TYR A 93 3.93 -8.79 -3.76
N VAL A 94 4.13 -10.09 -3.52
CA VAL A 94 3.59 -10.76 -2.33
C VAL A 94 4.36 -10.39 -1.07
N GLN A 95 5.70 -10.43 -1.12
CA GLN A 95 6.54 -10.31 0.07
C GLN A 95 7.06 -8.90 0.35
N GLU A 96 7.00 -8.00 -0.65
CA GLU A 96 7.60 -6.67 -0.54
C GLU A 96 6.57 -5.56 -0.74
N LEU A 97 6.06 -5.36 -1.98
CA LEU A 97 5.21 -4.21 -2.29
C LEU A 97 3.81 -4.30 -1.66
N PHE A 98 3.23 -5.49 -1.54
CA PHE A 98 1.90 -5.70 -0.97
C PHE A 98 1.92 -6.44 0.36
N LYS A 99 3.07 -6.48 1.02
CA LYS A 99 3.24 -7.15 2.31
C LYS A 99 2.20 -6.72 3.35
N GLY A 100 1.87 -5.43 3.41
CA GLY A 100 0.87 -4.89 4.32
C GLY A 100 -0.55 -5.40 4.09
N ARG A 101 -0.83 -6.01 2.93
CA ARG A 101 -2.08 -6.68 2.62
C ARG A 101 -2.16 -8.09 3.24
N TYR A 102 -1.02 -8.78 3.31
CA TYR A 102 -0.96 -10.22 3.60
C TYR A 102 -0.45 -10.57 5.00
N VAL A 103 0.11 -9.60 5.72
CA VAL A 103 0.61 -9.83 7.08
C VAL A 103 -0.16 -8.99 8.10
N PRO A 104 -0.31 -9.45 9.35
CA PRO A 104 -0.98 -8.68 10.39
C PRO A 104 -0.24 -7.38 10.70
N ALA A 105 -0.98 -6.43 11.31
CA ALA A 105 -0.42 -5.16 11.76
C ALA A 105 0.72 -5.37 12.77
N PRO A 106 1.78 -4.54 12.70
CA PRO A 106 2.82 -4.59 13.72
C PRO A 106 2.28 -4.12 15.07
N THR A 107 2.70 -4.79 16.14
CA THR A 107 2.31 -4.40 17.51
C THR A 107 2.91 -3.05 17.90
N MET A 108 2.12 -2.20 18.55
CA MET A 108 2.54 -0.92 19.12
C MET A 108 2.88 -1.11 20.60
N THR A 109 4.17 -0.97 20.97
CA THR A 109 4.59 -1.05 22.36
C THR A 109 4.25 0.25 23.09
N ASP A 110 3.60 0.15 24.23
CA ASP A 110 3.17 1.26 25.06
C ASP A 110 4.18 1.59 26.17
N PHE A 111 4.28 2.89 26.47
CA PHE A 111 4.97 3.41 27.62
C PHE A 111 4.03 4.40 28.33
N PRO A 112 3.93 4.40 29.67
CA PRO A 112 3.12 5.36 30.37
C PRO A 112 3.72 6.77 30.23
N ASN A 113 2.87 7.77 30.00
CA ASN A 113 3.29 9.18 29.97
C ASN A 113 3.41 9.74 31.40
N VAL A 114 4.39 9.23 32.16
CA VAL A 114 4.59 9.56 33.59
C VAL A 114 4.84 11.05 33.83
N LYS A 115 5.54 11.71 32.92
CA LYS A 115 5.87 13.13 33.00
C LYS A 115 4.75 14.03 32.50
N LYS A 116 3.62 13.45 32.07
CA LYS A 116 2.47 14.17 31.51
C LYS A 116 2.89 15.13 30.38
N TYR A 117 3.79 14.65 29.49
CA TYR A 117 4.19 15.39 28.31
C TYR A 117 2.96 15.67 27.45
N ASP A 118 2.66 16.94 27.19
CA ASP A 118 1.45 17.38 26.50
C ASP A 118 1.72 18.34 25.33
N ASP A 119 2.98 18.62 25.05
CA ASP A 119 3.40 19.38 23.87
C ASP A 119 3.32 18.58 22.57
N LEU A 120 3.50 19.27 21.45
CA LEU A 120 3.66 18.68 20.14
C LEU A 120 5.00 17.96 20.02
N TYR A 121 4.96 16.72 19.53
CA TYR A 121 6.15 16.07 18.96
C TYR A 121 5.87 15.52 17.55
N ILE A 122 6.91 15.46 16.75
CA ILE A 122 6.83 15.09 15.34
C ILE A 122 7.76 13.91 15.06
N ILE A 123 7.24 12.92 14.34
CA ILE A 123 8.00 11.79 13.83
C ILE A 123 8.05 11.92 12.31
N GLY A 124 9.26 11.99 11.77
CA GLY A 124 9.48 12.10 10.31
C GLY A 124 10.87 12.64 9.99
N PRO A 125 11.26 12.61 8.69
CA PRO A 125 10.55 11.98 7.61
C PRO A 125 10.59 10.44 7.69
N ILE A 126 9.42 9.80 7.60
CA ILE A 126 9.30 8.34 7.50
C ILE A 126 9.18 8.00 6.02
N GLN A 127 9.96 7.06 5.53
CA GLN A 127 9.92 6.66 4.12
C GLN A 127 8.58 6.03 3.75
N VAL A 128 7.96 6.52 2.69
CA VAL A 128 6.78 5.96 2.06
C VAL A 128 7.19 5.18 0.82
N ARG A 129 6.83 3.90 0.80
CA ARG A 129 6.95 3.01 -0.36
C ARG A 129 5.60 2.35 -0.55
N SER A 130 4.83 2.85 -1.50
CA SER A 130 3.49 2.39 -1.82
C SER A 130 3.37 2.03 -3.29
N CYS A 131 2.19 1.66 -3.71
CA CYS A 131 1.89 1.30 -5.09
C CYS A 131 0.54 1.89 -5.49
N CYS A 132 0.50 2.54 -6.64
CA CYS A 132 -0.75 3.06 -7.19
C CYS A 132 -1.69 1.90 -7.53
N SER A 133 -2.93 1.92 -7.02
CA SER A 133 -3.92 0.87 -7.29
C SER A 133 -4.35 0.78 -8.75
N HIS A 134 -4.23 1.89 -9.51
CA HIS A 134 -4.67 1.96 -10.90
C HIS A 134 -3.70 1.29 -11.89
N HIS A 135 -2.39 1.40 -11.65
CA HIS A 135 -1.37 0.97 -12.60
C HIS A 135 -0.34 0.01 -12.00
N LEU A 136 -0.41 -0.26 -10.69
CA LEU A 136 0.55 -1.06 -9.92
C LEU A 136 2.00 -0.57 -10.05
N VAL A 137 2.18 0.75 -10.20
CA VAL A 137 3.47 1.44 -10.30
C VAL A 137 3.79 2.11 -8.97
N PRO A 138 5.08 2.19 -8.56
CA PRO A 138 5.46 2.73 -7.26
C PRO A 138 5.02 4.16 -7.00
N ILE A 139 4.71 4.43 -5.73
CA ILE A 139 4.56 5.73 -5.10
C ILE A 139 5.68 5.84 -4.06
N LEU A 140 6.54 6.84 -4.18
CA LEU A 140 7.72 7.01 -3.31
C LEU A 140 7.70 8.38 -2.66
N GLY A 141 7.94 8.45 -1.36
CA GLY A 141 7.89 9.73 -0.66
C GLY A 141 8.22 9.64 0.81
N SER A 142 7.69 10.61 1.56
CA SER A 142 7.90 10.75 3.00
C SER A 142 6.59 11.05 3.72
N CYS A 143 6.52 10.61 4.97
CA CYS A 143 5.41 10.85 5.87
C CYS A 143 5.90 11.55 7.14
N TRP A 144 5.14 12.52 7.64
CA TRP A 144 5.33 13.18 8.92
C TRP A 144 4.09 12.99 9.77
N ILE A 145 4.28 12.65 11.03
CA ILE A 145 3.23 12.40 12.00
C ILE A 145 3.44 13.34 13.17
N GLY A 146 2.49 14.24 13.42
CA GLY A 146 2.45 15.15 14.58
C GLY A 146 1.48 14.64 15.61
N ILE A 147 1.87 14.64 16.88
CA ILE A 147 1.06 14.17 18.01
C ILE A 147 1.10 15.19 19.13
N ILE A 148 -0.07 15.54 19.65
CA ILE A 148 -0.23 16.41 20.83
C ILE A 148 -0.85 15.62 21.97
N SER A 149 -0.23 15.71 23.16
CA SER A 149 -0.77 15.19 24.42
C SER A 149 -1.33 13.76 24.34
N PRO A 150 -0.48 12.76 24.07
CA PRO A 150 -0.94 11.38 24.02
C PRO A 150 -1.21 10.85 25.42
N ALA A 151 -2.27 10.05 25.58
CA ALA A 151 -2.51 9.34 26.84
C ALA A 151 -1.38 8.36 27.16
N ARG A 152 -0.77 7.78 26.11
CA ARG A 152 0.35 6.83 26.17
C ARG A 152 1.40 7.17 25.13
N LEU A 153 2.66 7.02 25.49
CA LEU A 153 3.78 7.13 24.57
C LEU A 153 3.99 5.80 23.83
N LYS A 154 4.29 5.87 22.57
CA LYS A 154 4.63 4.70 21.73
C LYS A 154 6.10 4.71 21.36
N GLY A 155 6.70 3.54 21.22
CA GLY A 155 8.07 3.44 20.75
C GLY A 155 8.23 4.03 19.34
N LEU A 156 9.22 4.90 19.15
CA LEU A 156 9.45 5.65 17.92
C LEU A 156 9.47 4.76 16.66
N SER A 157 10.19 3.64 16.72
CA SER A 157 10.28 2.68 15.59
C SER A 157 8.94 2.05 15.20
N LYS A 158 7.92 2.13 16.06
CA LYS A 158 6.59 1.57 15.78
C LYS A 158 5.84 2.40 14.75
N PHE A 159 6.01 3.72 14.78
CA PHE A 159 5.44 4.60 13.75
C PHE A 159 6.01 4.30 12.36
N ASN A 160 7.33 4.08 12.26
CA ASN A 160 7.98 3.70 11.01
C ASN A 160 7.44 2.35 10.48
N ARG A 161 7.35 1.34 11.33
CA ARG A 161 6.85 0.01 10.95
C ARG A 161 5.38 0.04 10.55
N LEU A 162 4.56 0.81 11.28
CA LEU A 162 3.15 0.95 11.00
C LEU A 162 2.92 1.70 9.67
N THR A 163 3.64 2.81 9.46
CA THR A 163 3.57 3.56 8.20
C THR A 163 3.98 2.69 7.01
N ASP A 164 5.08 1.93 7.12
CA ASP A 164 5.48 0.98 6.08
C ASP A 164 4.41 -0.09 5.84
N TRP A 165 3.80 -0.64 6.90
CA TRP A 165 2.75 -1.64 6.78
C TRP A 165 1.49 -1.12 6.08
N PHE A 166 1.05 0.12 6.39
CA PHE A 166 -0.06 0.76 5.69
C PHE A 166 0.27 1.09 4.24
N CYS A 167 1.49 1.58 3.98
CA CYS A 167 1.92 1.96 2.63
C CYS A 167 2.17 0.76 1.71
N ARG A 168 2.50 -0.42 2.25
CA ARG A 168 2.74 -1.65 1.47
C ARG A 168 1.46 -2.32 0.98
N ARG A 169 0.63 -1.55 0.25
CA ARG A 169 -0.62 -2.00 -0.37
C ARG A 169 -0.84 -1.27 -1.69
N PRO A 170 -1.61 -1.86 -2.64
CA PRO A 170 -2.12 -1.10 -3.78
C PRO A 170 -3.20 -0.13 -3.29
N GLN A 171 -2.99 1.18 -3.45
CA GLN A 171 -3.92 2.19 -2.91
C GLN A 171 -3.77 3.55 -3.59
N ILE A 172 -4.65 4.48 -3.24
CA ILE A 172 -4.46 5.90 -3.48
C ILE A 172 -3.91 6.57 -2.22
N GLN A 173 -3.16 7.63 -2.39
CA GLN A 173 -2.45 8.29 -1.27
C GLN A 173 -3.40 8.89 -0.24
N GLU A 174 -4.54 9.40 -0.67
CA GLU A 174 -5.57 9.99 0.17
C GLU A 174 -6.13 8.97 1.17
N GLU A 175 -6.50 7.79 0.67
CA GLU A 175 -7.01 6.70 1.52
C GLU A 175 -5.93 6.20 2.49
N ALA A 176 -4.68 6.03 2.01
CA ALA A 176 -3.56 5.65 2.86
C ALA A 176 -3.37 6.61 4.04
N THR A 177 -3.46 7.93 3.76
CA THR A 177 -3.31 8.98 4.77
C THR A 177 -4.41 8.89 5.84
N VAL A 178 -5.67 8.71 5.41
CA VAL A 178 -6.82 8.61 6.32
C VAL A 178 -6.79 7.31 7.13
N MET A 179 -6.54 6.17 6.49
CA MET A 179 -6.47 4.87 7.16
C MET A 179 -5.37 4.82 8.23
N LEU A 180 -4.21 5.41 7.94
CA LEU A 180 -3.12 5.53 8.93
C LEU A 180 -3.54 6.43 10.10
N ALA A 181 -4.24 7.54 9.83
CA ALA A 181 -4.74 8.43 10.86
C ALA A 181 -5.77 7.73 11.76
N ASP A 182 -6.75 7.05 11.17
CA ASP A 182 -7.80 6.34 11.91
C ASP A 182 -7.23 5.25 12.83
N TYR A 183 -6.19 4.57 12.37
CA TYR A 183 -5.52 3.54 13.16
C TYR A 183 -4.71 4.16 14.31
N LEU A 184 -3.91 5.19 14.03
CA LEU A 184 -3.10 5.86 15.05
C LEU A 184 -3.95 6.58 16.10
N GLU A 185 -5.07 7.17 15.72
CA GLU A 185 -6.00 7.80 16.65
C GLU A 185 -6.49 6.81 17.71
N LYS A 186 -6.82 5.57 17.31
CA LYS A 186 -7.23 4.50 18.24
C LYS A 186 -6.09 3.99 19.12
N GLU A 187 -4.88 3.86 18.56
CA GLU A 187 -3.73 3.28 19.25
C GLU A 187 -3.07 4.25 20.22
N VAL A 188 -3.09 5.54 19.94
CA VAL A 188 -2.36 6.58 20.69
C VAL A 188 -3.29 7.39 21.59
N ASP A 189 -4.56 7.51 21.23
CA ASP A 189 -5.58 8.35 21.88
C ASP A 189 -5.04 9.78 22.18
N PRO A 190 -4.62 10.53 21.14
CA PRO A 190 -4.02 11.83 21.31
C PRO A 190 -5.09 12.94 21.34
N LYS A 191 -4.81 14.08 21.99
CA LYS A 191 -5.64 15.29 21.85
C LYS A 191 -5.57 15.90 20.44
N GLY A 192 -4.49 15.65 19.72
CA GLY A 192 -4.31 16.06 18.33
C GLY A 192 -3.41 15.10 17.56
N LEU A 193 -3.83 14.75 16.35
CA LEU A 193 -3.07 13.93 15.39
C LEU A 193 -3.03 14.64 14.05
N ALA A 194 -1.83 14.76 13.50
CA ALA A 194 -1.60 15.26 12.13
C ALA A 194 -0.79 14.25 11.34
N ILE A 195 -1.19 13.97 10.11
CA ILE A 195 -0.42 13.17 9.16
C ILE A 195 -0.28 13.98 7.88
N VAL A 196 0.94 14.06 7.37
CA VAL A 196 1.24 14.63 6.05
C VAL A 196 2.06 13.60 5.29
N ILE A 197 1.64 13.30 4.06
CA ILE A 197 2.39 12.49 3.11
C ILE A 197 2.69 13.34 1.88
N LYS A 198 3.97 13.43 1.52
CA LYS A 198 4.45 14.04 0.27
C LYS A 198 5.10 12.93 -0.55
N ALA A 199 4.62 12.69 -1.77
CA ALA A 199 5.12 11.60 -2.58
C ALA A 199 5.06 11.87 -4.08
N THR A 200 5.97 11.22 -4.78
CA THR A 200 6.06 11.14 -6.23
C THR A 200 5.30 9.91 -6.72
N HIS A 201 4.42 10.11 -7.68
CA HIS A 201 3.63 9.07 -8.33
C HIS A 201 4.25 8.69 -9.67
N LEU A 202 4.93 7.54 -9.76
CA LEU A 202 5.57 7.11 -11.01
C LEU A 202 4.55 6.87 -12.13
N CYS A 203 3.29 6.56 -11.81
CA CYS A 203 2.24 6.44 -12.82
C CYS A 203 1.92 7.75 -13.57
N VAL A 204 2.32 8.90 -13.04
CA VAL A 204 2.23 10.22 -13.68
C VAL A 204 3.56 10.58 -14.36
N LYS A 205 4.70 10.26 -13.72
CA LYS A 205 6.04 10.65 -14.22
C LYS A 205 6.52 9.87 -15.42
N ILE A 206 6.34 8.53 -15.44
CA ILE A 206 6.96 7.65 -16.46
C ILE A 206 6.03 7.27 -17.60
N ARG A 207 4.78 7.68 -17.54
CA ARG A 207 3.75 7.38 -18.54
C ARG A 207 2.59 8.39 -18.45
N GLY A 208 1.67 8.33 -19.42
CA GLY A 208 0.49 9.21 -19.47
C GLY A 208 0.86 10.67 -19.64
N VAL A 209 0.72 11.46 -18.61
CA VAL A 209 1.02 12.92 -18.64
C VAL A 209 2.52 13.20 -18.76
N ASN A 210 3.39 12.28 -18.27
CA ASN A 210 4.86 12.43 -18.27
C ASN A 210 5.35 13.71 -17.57
N ASP A 211 4.69 14.12 -16.48
CA ASP A 211 5.10 15.28 -15.70
C ASP A 211 6.17 14.86 -14.68
N SER A 212 7.43 15.24 -14.96
CA SER A 212 8.60 14.88 -14.15
C SER A 212 8.64 15.56 -12.80
N ASP A 213 8.01 16.72 -12.64
CA ASP A 213 8.14 17.58 -11.47
C ASP A 213 6.94 17.47 -10.52
N SER A 214 5.87 16.82 -10.97
CA SER A 214 4.66 16.64 -10.18
C SER A 214 4.90 15.81 -8.91
N GLU A 215 4.51 16.36 -7.78
CA GLU A 215 4.45 15.69 -6.49
C GLU A 215 3.06 15.86 -5.89
N MET A 216 2.62 14.88 -5.12
CA MET A 216 1.34 14.92 -4.42
C MET A 216 1.56 15.09 -2.92
N LEU A 217 0.82 16.04 -2.32
CA LEU A 217 0.78 16.24 -0.88
C LEU A 217 -0.64 15.96 -0.38
N SER A 218 -0.77 15.05 0.56
CA SER A 218 -2.02 14.76 1.26
C SER A 218 -1.85 14.96 2.77
N SER A 219 -2.91 15.39 3.44
CA SER A 219 -2.89 15.59 4.88
C SER A 219 -4.18 15.13 5.55
N CYS A 220 -4.07 14.64 6.79
CA CYS A 220 -5.18 14.35 7.66
C CYS A 220 -4.93 14.97 9.03
N MET A 221 -5.86 15.83 9.47
CA MET A 221 -5.78 16.56 10.74
C MET A 221 -6.94 16.14 11.62
N ARG A 222 -6.66 15.81 12.89
CA ARG A 222 -7.64 15.39 13.90
C ARG A 222 -7.46 16.18 15.20
N GLY A 223 -8.55 16.33 15.97
CA GLY A 223 -8.53 17.02 17.26
C GLY A 223 -7.89 18.40 17.19
N ALA A 224 -6.95 18.71 18.08
CA ALA A 224 -6.33 20.03 18.19
C ALA A 224 -5.75 20.57 16.88
N PHE A 225 -5.24 19.73 15.97
CA PHE A 225 -4.77 20.22 14.68
C PHE A 225 -5.89 20.61 13.70
N LYS A 226 -7.08 20.03 13.86
CA LYS A 226 -8.25 20.39 13.05
C LYS A 226 -8.89 21.67 13.58
N ASP A 227 -9.01 21.79 14.89
CA ASP A 227 -9.80 22.81 15.55
C ASP A 227 -9.01 24.10 15.84
N ASN A 228 -7.67 24.01 15.99
CA ASN A 228 -6.78 25.12 16.28
C ASN A 228 -5.80 25.39 15.13
N ALA A 229 -5.96 26.55 14.49
CA ALA A 229 -5.11 26.97 13.39
C ALA A 229 -3.65 27.19 13.79
N MET A 230 -3.37 27.63 15.03
CA MET A 230 -2.01 27.87 15.52
C MET A 230 -1.24 26.55 15.67
N SER A 231 -1.85 25.53 16.29
CA SER A 231 -1.24 24.20 16.42
C SER A 231 -0.94 23.58 15.05
N ARG A 232 -1.87 23.73 14.11
CA ARG A 232 -1.66 23.27 12.73
C ARG A 232 -0.51 24.02 12.05
N GLN A 233 -0.42 25.33 12.22
CA GLN A 233 0.65 26.16 11.64
C GLN A 233 2.00 25.83 12.25
N GLU A 234 2.07 25.60 13.54
CA GLU A 234 3.28 25.15 14.25
C GLU A 234 3.80 23.85 13.67
N PHE A 235 2.94 22.83 13.57
CA PHE A 235 3.29 21.54 12.94
C PHE A 235 3.82 21.73 11.52
N LEU A 236 3.10 22.47 10.66
CA LEU A 236 3.51 22.70 9.27
C LEU A 236 4.82 23.48 9.16
N SER A 237 5.10 24.39 10.09
CA SER A 237 6.36 25.14 10.14
C SER A 237 7.54 24.26 10.53
N LEU A 238 7.35 23.38 11.51
CA LEU A 238 8.38 22.46 11.98
C LEU A 238 8.75 21.41 10.90
N ILE A 239 7.77 20.85 10.21
CA ILE A 239 8.06 19.87 9.15
C ILE A 239 8.79 20.50 7.97
N LYS A 240 8.57 21.77 7.65
CA LYS A 240 9.36 22.48 6.63
C LYS A 240 10.85 22.49 6.94
N GLY A 241 11.22 22.60 8.22
CA GLY A 241 12.60 22.50 8.67
C GLY A 241 13.20 21.08 8.65
N MET A 242 12.38 20.06 8.43
CA MET A 242 12.77 18.64 8.40
C MET A 242 12.94 18.09 6.97
N ASN A 243 13.39 18.89 6.01
CA ASN A 243 13.54 18.51 4.59
C ASN A 243 12.21 18.09 3.95
N PHE A 244 11.19 18.91 4.15
CA PHE A 244 9.85 18.73 3.55
C PHE A 244 9.83 19.01 2.04
#